data_f0a7821176a94f1c9ce020cd9cd21e4e
#
_entry.id   f0a7821176a94f1c9ce020cd9cd21e4e
#
_cell.length_a   1.000
_cell.length_b   1.000
_cell.length_c   1.000
_cell.angle_alpha   90.00
_cell.angle_beta   90.00
_cell.angle_gamma   90.00
#
_symmetry.space_group_name_H-M   'P 1'
#
loop_
_entity.id
_entity.type
_entity.pdbx_description
1 polymer ?
#
loop_
_entity_poly.entity_id
_entity_poly.type
_entity_poly.pdbx_seq_one_letter_code
_entity_poly.pdbx_strand_id
1 'polypeptide(L)'
;MRKVLFVCEGTTEVFLLYKILNETEKLNVNDKLLYNGNLRISNIKRFITLFFYNSNKSLEIYIHNLEGKDKLERFSEEFINSREIDDIEKILFIMDSDYQKENYTGFDRTKEKIKNNIKKVNEENPDLKTGYFITPDNKNDGMTENLIIDSLNCTEIVEYIKNVIEEVKEFPKAEIKNKAKSTFLMITATQNPLRGSASAFLSSCYDKIDKENPKFKKISEFIKNNIK
;
A
#
# COMPACT_ATOMS: atom_id res chain seq x y z
N MET A 1 24.14 -3.11 -8.90
CA MET A 1 22.85 -2.38 -8.92
C MET A 1 21.94 -3.06 -7.90
N ARG A 2 21.44 -2.33 -6.91
CA ARG A 2 20.58 -2.90 -5.86
C ARG A 2 19.17 -3.15 -6.40
N LYS A 3 18.56 -4.27 -6.00
CA LYS A 3 17.20 -4.63 -6.41
C LYS A 3 16.33 -4.80 -5.17
N VAL A 4 15.21 -4.07 -5.11
CA VAL A 4 14.25 -4.10 -4.01
C VAL A 4 12.88 -4.47 -4.57
N LEU A 5 12.25 -5.49 -4.00
CA LEU A 5 10.88 -5.89 -4.30
C LEU A 5 9.93 -5.46 -3.19
N PHE A 6 8.93 -4.68 -3.53
CA PHE A 6 7.78 -4.41 -2.68
C PHE A 6 6.61 -5.31 -3.06
N VAL A 7 6.02 -5.93 -2.07
CA VAL A 7 4.83 -6.77 -2.20
C VAL A 7 3.68 -6.05 -1.50
N CYS A 8 2.73 -5.56 -2.29
CA CYS A 8 1.57 -4.80 -1.82
C CYS A 8 0.32 -5.66 -1.84
N GLU A 9 -0.57 -5.49 -0.86
CA GLU A 9 -1.84 -6.23 -0.81
C GLU A 9 -2.74 -5.91 -1.99
N GLY A 10 -2.86 -4.61 -2.32
CA GLY A 10 -3.77 -4.13 -3.33
C GLY A 10 -3.28 -2.89 -4.07
N THR A 11 -4.15 -2.41 -4.94
CA THR A 11 -3.87 -1.27 -5.83
C THR A 11 -3.63 0.03 -5.07
N THR A 12 -4.30 0.25 -3.93
CA THR A 12 -4.14 1.47 -3.13
C THR A 12 -2.73 1.60 -2.58
N GLU A 13 -2.18 0.51 -2.02
CA GLU A 13 -0.80 0.44 -1.50
C GLU A 13 0.22 0.67 -2.62
N VAL A 14 -0.02 0.09 -3.81
CA VAL A 14 0.85 0.30 -4.99
C VAL A 14 0.92 1.78 -5.36
N PHE A 15 -0.22 2.48 -5.43
CA PHE A 15 -0.24 3.91 -5.74
C PHE A 15 0.39 4.76 -4.64
N LEU A 16 0.14 4.47 -3.37
CA LEU A 16 0.74 5.16 -2.23
C LEU A 16 2.27 5.02 -2.27
N LEU A 17 2.75 3.78 -2.42
CA LEU A 17 4.17 3.48 -2.54
C LEU A 17 4.81 4.22 -3.72
N TYR A 18 4.19 4.18 -4.91
CA TYR A 18 4.67 4.89 -6.08
C TYR A 18 4.81 6.40 -5.82
N LYS A 19 3.82 7.03 -5.19
CA LYS A 19 3.86 8.47 -4.91
C LYS A 19 5.00 8.82 -3.95
N ILE A 20 5.17 8.05 -2.86
CA ILE A 20 6.26 8.25 -1.90
C ILE A 20 7.63 8.05 -2.56
N LEU A 21 7.78 7.00 -3.35
CA LEU A 21 9.03 6.70 -4.07
C LEU A 21 9.37 7.78 -5.08
N ASN A 22 8.41 8.25 -5.86
CA ASN A 22 8.63 9.28 -6.87
C ASN A 22 9.09 10.61 -6.27
N GLU A 23 8.59 10.96 -5.09
CA GLU A 23 9.08 12.15 -4.35
C GLU A 23 10.51 11.98 -3.84
N THR A 24 10.87 10.75 -3.45
CA THR A 24 12.16 10.47 -2.81
C THR A 24 13.29 10.30 -3.83
N GLU A 25 13.05 9.57 -4.90
CA GLU A 25 14.11 9.07 -5.81
C GLU A 25 14.06 9.67 -7.22
N LYS A 26 13.10 10.54 -7.52
CA LYS A 26 12.86 11.05 -8.90
C LYS A 26 12.89 9.89 -9.90
N LEU A 27 11.97 8.95 -9.71
CA LEU A 27 11.93 7.72 -10.48
C LEU A 27 11.70 7.97 -11.96
N ASN A 28 12.50 7.32 -12.79
CA ASN A 28 12.20 7.22 -14.21
C ASN A 28 11.16 6.12 -14.41
N VAL A 29 9.94 6.53 -14.68
CA VAL A 29 8.85 5.63 -15.03
C VAL A 29 9.00 5.23 -16.48
N ASN A 30 8.91 3.95 -16.78
CA ASN A 30 8.81 3.50 -18.17
C ASN A 30 7.49 4.08 -18.75
N ASP A 31 7.56 4.86 -19.83
CA ASP A 31 6.41 5.54 -20.45
C ASP A 31 5.27 4.58 -20.82
N LYS A 32 5.57 3.29 -21.05
CA LYS A 32 4.57 2.25 -21.27
C LYS A 32 3.67 1.97 -20.07
N LEU A 33 4.09 2.38 -18.87
CA LEU A 33 3.32 2.25 -17.63
C LEU A 33 2.41 3.46 -17.36
N LEU A 34 2.49 4.50 -18.18
CA LEU A 34 1.65 5.68 -18.07
C LEU A 34 0.56 5.65 -19.15
N TYR A 35 -0.67 5.82 -18.74
CA TYR A 35 -1.82 6.07 -19.62
C TYR A 35 -2.41 7.43 -19.28
N ASN A 36 -2.38 8.37 -20.26
CA ASN A 36 -2.79 9.77 -20.06
C ASN A 36 -2.14 10.44 -18.83
N GLY A 37 -0.85 10.18 -18.59
CA GLY A 37 -0.11 10.69 -17.42
C GLY A 37 -0.44 10.00 -16.10
N ASN A 38 -1.33 9.01 -16.10
CA ASN A 38 -1.67 8.21 -14.92
C ASN A 38 -1.00 6.83 -14.97
N LEU A 39 -0.60 6.34 -13.82
CA LEU A 39 0.02 5.03 -13.69
C LEU A 39 -0.95 3.92 -14.12
N ARG A 40 -0.52 3.12 -15.10
CA ARG A 40 -1.25 1.93 -15.52
C ARG A 40 -0.72 0.72 -14.76
N ILE A 41 -1.57 0.12 -13.94
CA ILE A 41 -1.25 -1.13 -13.25
C ILE A 41 -1.63 -2.29 -14.18
N SER A 42 -0.60 -3.00 -14.65
CA SER A 42 -0.77 -4.26 -15.38
C SER A 42 0.43 -5.16 -15.06
N ASN A 43 0.19 -6.46 -14.93
CA ASN A 43 1.29 -7.38 -14.71
C ASN A 43 2.23 -7.38 -15.93
N ILE A 44 3.47 -6.94 -15.70
CA ILE A 44 4.54 -6.96 -16.71
C ILE A 44 5.11 -8.38 -16.79
N LYS A 45 5.27 -9.02 -15.61
CA LYS A 45 5.70 -10.41 -15.42
C LYS A 45 4.91 -10.99 -14.26
N ARG A 46 5.03 -12.29 -14.00
CA ARG A 46 4.31 -12.99 -12.93
C ARG A 46 4.40 -12.32 -11.56
N PHE A 47 5.59 -11.78 -11.21
CA PHE A 47 5.85 -11.13 -9.92
C PHE A 47 6.13 -9.63 -10.04
N ILE A 48 5.87 -9.01 -11.17
CA ILE A 48 6.15 -7.60 -11.37
C ILE A 48 4.92 -6.91 -11.93
N THR A 49 4.30 -6.08 -11.11
CA THR A 49 3.22 -5.18 -11.53
C THR A 49 3.80 -3.87 -12.06
N LEU A 50 4.82 -3.34 -11.38
CA LEU A 50 5.51 -2.11 -11.75
C LEU A 50 7.02 -2.28 -11.56
N PHE A 51 7.76 -1.58 -12.39
CA PHE A 51 9.21 -1.55 -12.34
C PHE A 51 9.72 -0.12 -12.55
N PHE A 52 10.67 0.28 -11.70
CA PHE A 52 11.30 1.61 -11.73
C PHE A 52 12.80 1.50 -11.53
N TYR A 53 13.52 2.50 -11.99
CA TYR A 53 14.92 2.71 -11.64
C TYR A 53 15.14 4.18 -11.29
N ASN A 54 16.08 4.44 -10.39
CA ASN A 54 16.47 5.80 -10.07
C ASN A 54 17.33 6.42 -11.19
N SER A 55 17.51 7.75 -11.16
CA SER A 55 18.14 8.52 -12.23
C SER A 55 19.55 8.01 -12.62
N ASN A 56 20.32 7.51 -11.65
CA ASN A 56 21.67 6.98 -11.89
C ASN A 56 21.72 5.45 -12.11
N LYS A 57 20.56 4.80 -12.20
CA LYS A 57 20.43 3.35 -12.38
C LYS A 57 21.16 2.49 -11.34
N SER A 58 21.38 3.02 -10.14
CA SER A 58 22.00 2.27 -9.03
C SER A 58 20.99 1.45 -8.23
N LEU A 59 19.70 1.73 -8.38
CA LEU A 59 18.60 1.10 -7.66
C LEU A 59 17.49 0.72 -8.66
N GLU A 60 17.08 -0.53 -8.60
CA GLU A 60 15.89 -1.06 -9.26
C GLU A 60 14.82 -1.36 -8.21
N ILE A 61 13.61 -0.88 -8.46
CA ILE A 61 12.46 -1.09 -7.59
C ILE A 61 11.41 -1.86 -8.36
N TYR A 62 11.04 -3.00 -7.83
CA TYR A 62 9.96 -3.85 -8.33
C TYR A 62 8.78 -3.77 -7.38
N ILE A 63 7.56 -3.71 -7.90
CA ILE A 63 6.34 -3.73 -7.11
C ILE A 63 5.48 -4.88 -7.62
N HIS A 64 5.04 -5.74 -6.69
CA HIS A 64 4.06 -6.79 -6.92
C HIS A 64 2.75 -6.44 -6.23
N ASN A 65 1.64 -6.51 -6.98
CA ASN A 65 0.29 -6.40 -6.44
C ASN A 65 -0.27 -7.81 -6.23
N LEU A 66 -0.48 -8.19 -4.98
CA LEU A 66 -1.04 -9.51 -4.62
C LEU A 66 -2.50 -9.66 -5.06
N GLU A 67 -3.25 -8.55 -5.15
CA GLU A 67 -4.71 -8.57 -5.34
C GLU A 67 -5.43 -9.36 -4.23
N GLY A 68 -4.97 -9.21 -3.00
CA GLY A 68 -5.56 -9.78 -1.80
C GLY A 68 -4.56 -10.52 -0.91
N LYS A 69 -4.73 -10.37 0.39
CA LYS A 69 -3.88 -10.93 1.45
C LYS A 69 -3.86 -12.46 1.48
N ASP A 70 -4.92 -13.08 1.00
CA ASP A 70 -5.05 -14.54 0.89
C ASP A 70 -4.05 -15.16 -0.08
N LYS A 71 -3.56 -14.37 -1.04
CA LYS A 71 -2.57 -14.82 -2.03
C LYS A 71 -1.12 -14.76 -1.53
N LEU A 72 -0.86 -14.24 -0.31
CA LEU A 72 0.50 -14.05 0.21
C LEU A 72 1.29 -15.36 0.32
N GLU A 73 0.65 -16.44 0.80
CA GLU A 73 1.33 -17.73 0.95
C GLU A 73 1.72 -18.31 -0.41
N ARG A 74 0.78 -18.33 -1.34
CA ARG A 74 1.04 -18.76 -2.71
C ARG A 74 2.14 -17.93 -3.38
N PHE A 75 2.11 -16.60 -3.20
CA PHE A 75 3.18 -15.73 -3.71
C PHE A 75 4.54 -16.16 -3.17
N SER A 76 4.67 -16.40 -1.87
CA SER A 76 5.95 -16.78 -1.25
C SER A 76 6.47 -18.10 -1.79
N GLU A 77 5.62 -19.12 -1.94
CA GLU A 77 5.97 -20.41 -2.52
C GLU A 77 6.41 -20.30 -3.98
N GLU A 78 5.67 -19.53 -4.78
CA GLU A 78 5.99 -19.31 -6.18
C GLU A 78 7.25 -18.46 -6.36
N PHE A 79 7.48 -17.46 -5.48
CA PHE A 79 8.66 -16.60 -5.50
C PHE A 79 9.93 -17.39 -5.21
N ILE A 80 9.94 -18.24 -4.19
CA ILE A 80 11.07 -19.11 -3.82
C ILE A 80 11.50 -19.99 -5.02
N ASN A 81 10.53 -20.50 -5.78
CA ASN A 81 10.77 -21.38 -6.93
C ASN A 81 11.03 -20.62 -8.24
N SER A 82 10.99 -19.30 -8.23
CA SER A 82 11.13 -18.48 -9.43
C SER A 82 12.56 -17.97 -9.61
N ARG A 83 12.99 -17.88 -10.87
CA ARG A 83 14.21 -17.19 -11.28
C ARG A 83 13.91 -15.92 -12.07
N GLU A 84 12.69 -15.40 -12.00
CA GLU A 84 12.27 -14.24 -12.81
C GLU A 84 12.97 -12.94 -12.39
N ILE A 85 13.35 -12.85 -11.12
CA ILE A 85 14.06 -11.70 -10.55
C ILE A 85 15.23 -12.24 -9.76
N ASP A 86 16.33 -12.45 -10.45
CA ASP A 86 17.59 -12.82 -9.81
C ASP A 86 18.17 -11.61 -9.06
N ASP A 87 18.92 -11.89 -8.00
CA ASP A 87 19.67 -10.91 -7.21
C ASP A 87 18.82 -9.84 -6.48
N ILE A 88 17.58 -10.16 -6.09
CA ILE A 88 16.85 -9.31 -5.15
C ILE A 88 17.60 -9.30 -3.82
N GLU A 89 17.98 -8.10 -3.37
CA GLU A 89 18.64 -7.90 -2.07
C GLU A 89 17.63 -7.76 -0.93
N LYS A 90 16.43 -7.27 -1.26
CA LYS A 90 15.43 -6.95 -0.24
C LYS A 90 14.01 -7.18 -0.73
N ILE A 91 13.18 -7.81 0.10
CA ILE A 91 11.74 -7.95 -0.10
C ILE A 91 10.99 -7.28 1.05
N LEU A 92 10.00 -6.45 0.71
CA LEU A 92 9.27 -5.61 1.66
C LEU A 92 7.77 -5.75 1.44
N PHE A 93 7.05 -6.08 2.50
CA PHE A 93 5.60 -6.29 2.46
C PHE A 93 4.86 -5.04 2.96
N ILE A 94 3.85 -4.58 2.22
CA ILE A 94 2.94 -3.51 2.62
C ILE A 94 1.52 -4.08 2.55
N MET A 95 0.89 -4.25 3.71
CA MET A 95 -0.38 -4.94 3.87
C MET A 95 -1.32 -4.13 4.75
N ASP A 96 -2.62 -4.25 4.51
CA ASP A 96 -3.63 -3.77 5.46
C ASP A 96 -3.72 -4.70 6.68
N SER A 97 -3.94 -4.15 7.87
CA SER A 97 -4.29 -5.00 9.01
C SER A 97 -5.72 -5.50 8.92
N ASP A 98 -6.61 -4.72 8.30
CA ASP A 98 -8.05 -4.82 8.43
C ASP A 98 -8.53 -4.61 9.90
N TYR A 99 -9.84 -4.70 10.13
CA TYR A 99 -10.39 -4.69 11.47
C TYR A 99 -10.55 -6.10 11.99
N GLN A 100 -10.29 -6.31 13.27
CA GLN A 100 -10.43 -7.61 13.88
C GLN A 100 -11.88 -8.10 13.79
N LYS A 101 -12.05 -9.30 13.21
CA LYS A 101 -13.31 -10.04 13.18
C LYS A 101 -13.01 -11.46 13.61
N GLU A 102 -13.57 -11.89 14.75
CA GLU A 102 -13.56 -13.28 15.22
C GLU A 102 -12.19 -14.00 15.11
N ASN A 103 -11.09 -13.32 15.40
CA ASN A 103 -9.71 -13.80 15.31
C ASN A 103 -9.18 -14.10 13.87
N TYR A 104 -9.89 -13.73 12.81
CA TYR A 104 -9.43 -13.98 11.43
C TYR A 104 -8.65 -12.82 10.79
N THR A 105 -8.87 -11.60 11.27
CA THR A 105 -8.25 -10.37 10.75
C THR A 105 -7.69 -9.52 11.89
N GLY A 106 -7.10 -8.38 11.57
CA GLY A 106 -6.51 -7.44 12.52
C GLY A 106 -4.98 -7.46 12.48
N PHE A 107 -4.38 -6.52 13.19
CA PHE A 107 -2.95 -6.26 13.15
C PHE A 107 -2.10 -7.48 13.52
N ASP A 108 -2.37 -8.12 14.66
CA ASP A 108 -1.55 -9.22 15.14
C ASP A 108 -1.62 -10.44 14.19
N ARG A 109 -2.80 -10.72 13.65
CA ARG A 109 -2.99 -11.82 12.72
C ARG A 109 -2.29 -11.58 11.38
N THR A 110 -2.39 -10.35 10.86
CA THR A 110 -1.67 -9.96 9.65
C THR A 110 -0.16 -10.02 9.86
N LYS A 111 0.31 -9.54 11.02
CA LYS A 111 1.73 -9.61 11.40
C LYS A 111 2.25 -11.05 11.48
N GLU A 112 1.51 -11.94 12.12
CA GLU A 112 1.83 -13.37 12.20
C GLU A 112 1.93 -13.98 10.79
N LYS A 113 0.93 -13.72 9.95
CA LYS A 113 0.89 -14.23 8.57
C LYS A 113 2.11 -13.76 7.76
N ILE A 114 2.45 -12.47 7.85
CA ILE A 114 3.63 -11.94 7.16
C ILE A 114 4.92 -12.57 7.70
N LYS A 115 5.08 -12.67 9.03
CA LYS A 115 6.27 -13.27 9.63
C LYS A 115 6.47 -14.73 9.24
N ASN A 116 5.40 -15.52 9.15
CA ASN A 116 5.47 -16.91 8.71
C ASN A 116 5.93 -17.01 7.24
N ASN A 117 5.46 -16.11 6.37
CA ASN A 117 5.91 -16.06 4.99
C ASN A 117 7.36 -15.56 4.86
N ILE A 118 7.76 -14.56 5.63
CA ILE A 118 9.17 -14.10 5.71
C ILE A 118 10.07 -15.26 6.14
N LYS A 119 9.67 -16.03 7.14
CA LYS A 119 10.45 -17.18 7.60
C LYS A 119 10.67 -18.18 6.48
N LYS A 120 9.61 -18.59 5.75
CA LYS A 120 9.71 -19.51 4.60
C LYS A 120 10.69 -18.98 3.53
N VAL A 121 10.59 -17.68 3.20
CA VAL A 121 11.46 -17.05 2.20
C VAL A 121 12.92 -17.01 2.65
N ASN A 122 13.18 -16.70 3.93
CA ASN A 122 14.54 -16.62 4.47
C ASN A 122 15.17 -17.99 4.69
N GLU A 123 14.40 -19.04 4.90
CA GLU A 123 14.93 -20.43 4.98
C GLU A 123 15.58 -20.85 3.65
N GLU A 124 15.02 -20.43 2.52
CA GLU A 124 15.55 -20.73 1.18
C GLU A 124 16.58 -19.67 0.69
N ASN A 125 16.48 -18.44 1.20
CA ASN A 125 17.33 -17.31 0.81
C ASN A 125 17.83 -16.57 2.07
N PRO A 126 18.83 -17.10 2.80
CA PRO A 126 19.28 -16.53 4.07
C PRO A 126 19.86 -15.11 3.98
N ASP A 127 20.42 -14.73 2.84
CA ASP A 127 20.99 -13.40 2.60
C ASP A 127 19.97 -12.33 2.22
N LEU A 128 18.73 -12.74 1.93
CA LEU A 128 17.65 -11.84 1.53
C LEU A 128 17.16 -11.02 2.73
N LYS A 129 17.31 -9.71 2.65
CA LYS A 129 16.77 -8.80 3.67
C LYS A 129 15.27 -8.69 3.52
N THR A 130 14.54 -8.79 4.63
CA THR A 130 13.10 -8.72 4.64
C THR A 130 12.59 -7.66 5.61
N GLY A 131 11.42 -7.13 5.33
CA GLY A 131 10.75 -6.17 6.20
C GLY A 131 9.27 -6.06 5.87
N TYR A 132 8.50 -5.40 6.76
CA TYR A 132 7.09 -5.17 6.51
C TYR A 132 6.59 -3.87 7.14
N PHE A 133 5.55 -3.33 6.54
CA PHE A 133 4.72 -2.29 7.11
C PHE A 133 3.25 -2.71 7.00
N ILE A 134 2.53 -2.63 8.12
CA ILE A 134 1.11 -2.94 8.18
C ILE A 134 0.35 -1.63 8.38
N THR A 135 -0.48 -1.25 7.42
CA THR A 135 -1.29 -0.05 7.51
C THR A 135 -2.40 -0.22 8.56
N PRO A 136 -2.81 0.88 9.22
CA PRO A 136 -2.49 2.27 8.92
C PRO A 136 -1.17 2.78 9.53
N ASP A 137 -0.62 2.19 10.58
CA ASP A 137 0.49 2.78 11.34
C ASP A 137 1.48 1.77 11.95
N ASN A 138 1.45 0.55 11.46
CA ASN A 138 2.28 -0.59 11.88
C ASN A 138 2.03 -1.01 13.36
N LYS A 139 0.83 -0.72 13.88
CA LYS A 139 0.44 -1.00 15.27
C LYS A 139 -1.05 -1.31 15.46
N ASN A 140 -1.91 -0.54 14.83
CA ASN A 140 -3.36 -0.61 15.04
C ASN A 140 -4.06 -1.32 13.89
N ASP A 141 -5.27 -1.77 14.16
CA ASP A 141 -6.17 -2.28 13.13
C ASP A 141 -6.60 -1.16 12.18
N GLY A 142 -6.86 -1.51 10.94
CA GLY A 142 -7.35 -0.60 9.91
C GLY A 142 -6.78 -0.91 8.53
N MET A 143 -6.95 0.05 7.64
CA MET A 143 -6.64 -0.08 6.22
C MET A 143 -5.86 1.14 5.74
N THR A 144 -5.34 1.07 4.53
CA THR A 144 -4.66 2.19 3.86
C THR A 144 -5.59 3.40 3.70
N GLU A 145 -6.90 3.19 3.52
CA GLU A 145 -7.87 4.28 3.53
C GLU A 145 -7.89 5.04 4.87
N ASN A 146 -7.73 4.37 6.00
CA ASN A 146 -7.61 5.04 7.30
C ASN A 146 -6.38 5.93 7.38
N LEU A 147 -5.23 5.42 6.92
CA LEU A 147 -4.00 6.21 6.84
C LEU A 147 -4.20 7.47 5.99
N ILE A 148 -4.82 7.33 4.81
CA ILE A 148 -5.08 8.46 3.91
C ILE A 148 -6.03 9.46 4.58
N ILE A 149 -7.18 9.00 5.13
CA ILE A 149 -8.19 9.84 5.79
C ILE A 149 -7.54 10.65 6.91
N ASP A 150 -6.78 9.99 7.78
CA ASP A 150 -6.15 10.63 8.94
C ASP A 150 -5.04 11.62 8.54
N SER A 151 -4.54 11.49 7.31
CA SER A 151 -3.47 12.36 6.77
C SER A 151 -3.98 13.45 5.83
N LEU A 152 -5.29 13.65 5.69
CA LEU A 152 -5.82 14.71 4.83
C LEU A 152 -5.72 16.09 5.48
N ASN A 153 -5.40 17.10 4.68
CA ASN A 153 -5.32 18.50 5.12
C ASN A 153 -6.69 19.12 5.48
N CYS A 154 -7.80 18.46 5.16
CA CYS A 154 -9.17 18.96 5.38
C CYS A 154 -9.80 18.33 6.64
N THR A 155 -9.18 18.50 7.80
CA THR A 155 -9.58 17.86 9.06
C THR A 155 -11.02 18.09 9.46
N GLU A 156 -11.55 19.30 9.30
CA GLU A 156 -12.95 19.64 9.65
C GLU A 156 -13.97 18.82 8.83
N ILE A 157 -13.74 18.69 7.51
CA ILE A 157 -14.59 17.88 6.62
C ILE A 157 -14.49 16.40 7.01
N VAL A 158 -13.28 15.94 7.32
CA VAL A 158 -13.02 14.55 7.73
C VAL A 158 -13.81 14.22 9.00
N GLU A 159 -13.72 15.07 10.03
CA GLU A 159 -14.41 14.84 11.29
C GLU A 159 -15.94 14.92 11.13
N TYR A 160 -16.44 15.87 10.33
CA TYR A 160 -17.87 15.96 10.04
C TYR A 160 -18.39 14.69 9.35
N ILE A 161 -17.68 14.20 8.34
CA ILE A 161 -18.08 12.99 7.60
C ILE A 161 -17.99 11.73 8.48
N LYS A 162 -17.00 11.63 9.36
CA LYS A 162 -16.93 10.53 10.34
C LYS A 162 -18.18 10.49 11.22
N ASN A 163 -18.66 11.63 11.68
CA ASN A 163 -19.90 11.72 12.47
C ASN A 163 -21.12 11.33 11.65
N VAL A 164 -21.26 11.82 10.43
CA VAL A 164 -22.36 11.45 9.51
C VAL A 164 -22.39 9.94 9.25
N ILE A 165 -21.25 9.29 9.09
CA ILE A 165 -21.19 7.82 8.91
C ILE A 165 -21.71 7.08 10.14
N GLU A 166 -21.43 7.57 11.35
CA GLU A 166 -21.99 6.97 12.58
C GLU A 166 -23.51 7.16 12.63
N GLU A 167 -24.02 8.34 12.31
CA GLU A 167 -25.45 8.60 12.25
C GLU A 167 -26.16 7.72 11.20
N VAL A 168 -25.57 7.56 10.03
CA VAL A 168 -26.14 6.72 8.94
C VAL A 168 -26.28 5.26 9.37
N LYS A 169 -25.40 4.73 10.21
CA LYS A 169 -25.49 3.35 10.70
C LYS A 169 -26.76 3.08 11.53
N GLU A 170 -27.31 4.10 12.16
CA GLU A 170 -28.51 3.97 12.98
C GLU A 170 -29.80 3.82 12.15
N PHE A 171 -29.74 4.03 10.84
CA PHE A 171 -30.88 3.85 9.97
C PHE A 171 -31.14 2.36 9.67
N PRO A 172 -32.38 1.86 9.80
CA PRO A 172 -32.71 0.43 9.73
C PRO A 172 -32.33 -0.30 8.44
N LYS A 173 -32.11 0.43 7.36
CA LYS A 173 -31.75 -0.12 6.03
C LYS A 173 -30.33 0.26 5.59
N ALA A 174 -29.53 0.85 6.47
CA ALA A 174 -28.15 1.19 6.15
C ALA A 174 -27.25 -0.05 6.26
N GLU A 175 -26.55 -0.38 5.19
CA GLU A 175 -25.57 -1.48 5.15
C GLU A 175 -24.16 -0.95 4.91
N ILE A 176 -23.53 -0.43 5.95
CA ILE A 176 -22.12 0.00 5.87
C ILE A 176 -21.22 -1.21 6.18
N LYS A 177 -20.82 -1.93 5.12
CA LYS A 177 -19.97 -3.12 5.23
C LYS A 177 -18.51 -2.79 5.55
N ASN A 178 -18.00 -1.67 5.06
CA ASN A 178 -16.64 -1.20 5.30
C ASN A 178 -16.64 0.29 5.62
N LYS A 179 -16.51 0.60 6.91
CA LYS A 179 -16.55 1.98 7.41
C LYS A 179 -15.46 2.86 6.79
N ALA A 180 -14.22 2.37 6.72
CA ALA A 180 -13.11 3.15 6.19
C ALA A 180 -13.35 3.53 4.72
N LYS A 181 -13.73 2.58 3.89
CA LYS A 181 -14.03 2.84 2.47
C LYS A 181 -15.24 3.76 2.29
N SER A 182 -16.30 3.57 3.06
CA SER A 182 -17.47 4.44 3.01
C SER A 182 -17.14 5.88 3.41
N THR A 183 -16.42 6.06 4.52
CA THR A 183 -15.94 7.37 4.96
C THR A 183 -15.06 8.02 3.90
N PHE A 184 -14.11 7.26 3.34
CA PHE A 184 -13.22 7.74 2.30
C PHE A 184 -13.99 8.23 1.05
N LEU A 185 -14.95 7.44 0.57
CA LEU A 185 -15.77 7.80 -0.59
C LEU A 185 -16.60 9.06 -0.34
N MET A 186 -17.19 9.23 0.84
CA MET A 186 -17.90 10.45 1.20
C MET A 186 -16.97 11.66 1.24
N ILE A 187 -15.77 11.53 1.79
CA ILE A 187 -14.76 12.61 1.77
C ILE A 187 -14.39 12.96 0.33
N THR A 188 -14.11 11.96 -0.51
CA THR A 188 -13.71 12.22 -1.90
C THR A 188 -14.86 12.83 -2.73
N ALA A 189 -16.11 12.58 -2.38
CA ALA A 189 -17.28 13.22 -3.00
C ALA A 189 -17.34 14.74 -2.74
N THR A 190 -16.69 15.23 -1.68
CA THR A 190 -16.58 16.66 -1.41
C THR A 190 -15.34 17.33 -2.04
N GLN A 191 -14.51 16.55 -2.74
CA GLN A 191 -13.26 17.01 -3.32
C GLN A 191 -13.38 17.28 -4.82
N ASN A 192 -12.56 18.18 -5.33
CA ASN A 192 -12.41 18.43 -6.76
C ASN A 192 -10.95 18.14 -7.17
N PRO A 193 -10.72 17.26 -8.13
CA PRO A 193 -11.69 16.48 -8.91
C PRO A 193 -12.30 15.30 -8.11
N LEU A 194 -13.55 14.96 -8.41
CA LEU A 194 -14.24 13.80 -7.82
C LEU A 194 -13.49 12.49 -8.15
N ARG A 195 -13.30 11.62 -7.16
CA ARG A 195 -12.62 10.33 -7.31
C ARG A 195 -13.38 9.21 -6.61
N GLY A 196 -13.57 8.11 -7.34
CA GLY A 196 -14.35 6.95 -6.88
C GLY A 196 -13.53 5.86 -6.15
N SER A 197 -12.22 6.07 -5.94
CA SER A 197 -11.38 5.10 -5.23
C SER A 197 -10.16 5.76 -4.61
N ALA A 198 -9.55 5.11 -3.60
CA ALA A 198 -8.34 5.60 -2.95
C ALA A 198 -7.15 5.67 -3.92
N SER A 199 -6.99 4.71 -4.81
CA SER A 199 -5.94 4.74 -5.84
C SER A 199 -6.11 5.89 -6.83
N ALA A 200 -7.33 6.17 -7.28
CA ALA A 200 -7.63 7.31 -8.15
C ALA A 200 -7.41 8.66 -7.43
N PHE A 201 -7.73 8.73 -6.13
CA PHE A 201 -7.44 9.90 -5.31
C PHE A 201 -5.93 10.12 -5.18
N LEU A 202 -5.16 9.11 -4.80
CA LEU A 202 -3.71 9.18 -4.70
C LEU A 202 -3.05 9.60 -6.04
N SER A 203 -3.59 9.14 -7.15
CA SER A 203 -3.08 9.51 -8.48
C SER A 203 -3.13 11.03 -8.72
N SER A 204 -4.18 11.71 -8.32
CA SER A 204 -4.48 13.10 -8.72
C SER A 204 -4.64 14.11 -7.59
N CYS A 205 -4.74 13.68 -6.34
CA CYS A 205 -4.97 14.53 -5.17
C CYS A 205 -3.96 14.25 -4.04
N TYR A 206 -2.80 13.68 -4.36
CA TYR A 206 -1.77 13.35 -3.38
C TYR A 206 -1.19 14.58 -2.66
N ASP A 207 -1.26 15.74 -3.29
CA ASP A 207 -0.92 17.05 -2.71
C ASP A 207 -1.81 17.45 -1.52
N LYS A 208 -3.00 16.85 -1.40
CA LYS A 208 -3.92 17.06 -0.27
C LYS A 208 -3.54 16.27 0.99
N ILE A 209 -2.53 15.41 0.92
CA ILE A 209 -2.04 14.65 2.06
C ILE A 209 -1.04 15.49 2.85
N ASP A 210 -1.29 15.62 4.15
CA ASP A 210 -0.32 16.14 5.11
C ASP A 210 0.81 15.12 5.34
N LYS A 211 1.95 15.37 4.73
CA LYS A 211 3.15 14.51 4.81
C LYS A 211 3.84 14.60 6.17
N GLU A 212 3.51 15.60 6.97
CA GLU A 212 3.98 15.77 8.34
C GLU A 212 3.14 14.99 9.36
N ASN A 213 1.98 14.46 8.93
CA ASN A 213 1.16 13.59 9.77
C ASN A 213 1.99 12.41 10.31
N PRO A 214 1.97 12.14 11.63
CA PRO A 214 2.83 11.10 12.24
C PRO A 214 2.63 9.69 11.67
N LYS A 215 1.40 9.34 11.25
CA LYS A 215 1.12 8.03 10.63
C LYS A 215 1.70 7.96 9.23
N PHE A 216 1.56 9.03 8.45
CA PHE A 216 2.11 9.13 7.10
C PHE A 216 3.65 9.13 7.12
N LYS A 217 4.26 9.85 8.07
CA LYS A 217 5.72 9.81 8.27
C LYS A 217 6.24 8.40 8.50
N LYS A 218 5.58 7.59 9.31
CA LYS A 218 6.03 6.21 9.60
C LYS A 218 6.17 5.37 8.33
N ILE A 219 5.17 5.36 7.45
CA ILE A 219 5.28 4.59 6.19
C ILE A 219 6.29 5.23 5.24
N SER A 220 6.33 6.55 5.15
CA SER A 220 7.32 7.26 4.31
C SER A 220 8.75 6.95 4.76
N GLU A 221 9.02 6.99 6.06
CA GLU A 221 10.33 6.64 6.64
C GLU A 221 10.67 5.16 6.45
N PHE A 222 9.70 4.26 6.64
CA PHE A 222 9.89 2.84 6.35
C PHE A 222 10.35 2.64 4.91
N ILE A 223 9.66 3.24 3.95
CA ILE A 223 10.02 3.13 2.53
C ILE A 223 11.41 3.75 2.29
N LYS A 224 11.65 4.99 2.72
CA LYS A 224 12.91 5.71 2.50
C LYS A 224 14.12 5.00 3.10
N ASN A 225 13.99 4.43 4.31
CA ASN A 225 15.08 3.74 4.99
C ASN A 225 15.40 2.38 4.35
N ASN A 226 14.46 1.80 3.64
CA ASN A 226 14.64 0.50 3.01
C ASN A 226 15.15 0.55 1.57
N ILE A 227 15.10 1.71 0.92
CA ILE A 227 15.66 1.90 -0.44
C ILE A 227 17.04 2.57 -0.46
N LYS A 228 17.52 3.04 0.71
CA LYS A 228 18.87 3.62 0.89
C LYS A 228 19.99 2.53 0.97
#